data_ebf2a00d93af36b534ab471156a07bc4
#
_entry.id   ebf2a00d93af36b534ab471156a07bc4
#
_cell.length_a   1.000
_cell.length_b   1.000
_cell.length_c   1.000
_cell.angle_alpha   90.00
_cell.angle_beta   90.00
_cell.angle_gamma   90.00
#
_symmetry.space_group_name_H-M   'P 1'
#
loop_
_entity.id
_entity.type
_entity.pdbx_description
1 polymer ?
#
loop_
_entity_poly.entity_id
_entity_poly.type
_entity_poly.pdbx_seq_one_letter_code
_entity_poly.pdbx_strand_id
1 'polypeptide(L)'
;VQMSYYFAFLIVFLLIGYFVEALRGKALRSFIIATCVTLFAGAIAIGINGSNLYHTYEYGQETIRGGSELTPEATEGNQQQVQANAKGLDKEYITAWSYGKGETFTLLIPNLYGGASGTLSEGSANMEDVPAEYQQIIGGMNHYWGDQPFTAGPVYVGAFVFFLFLLGIFIVRGPLKWALLAGTALSIALAWGHNMMWLTDLFIDYMPLYNKFRTVSSILVVAEFTIPALAVLALVEFARHPKEVLQDKIAVYASLALTLLPC
;
A
#
# COMPACT_ATOMS: atom_id res chain seq x y z
N VAL A 1 8.89 11.71 -0.68
CA VAL A 1 8.50 11.71 -2.10
C VAL A 1 7.69 10.45 -2.44
N GLN A 2 8.20 9.24 -2.19
CA GLN A 2 7.54 7.98 -2.56
C GLN A 2 6.12 7.83 -1.98
N MET A 3 5.93 8.09 -0.69
CA MET A 3 4.61 8.01 -0.05
C MET A 3 3.63 9.01 -0.66
N SER A 4 4.05 10.26 -0.88
CA SER A 4 3.21 11.28 -1.52
C SER A 4 2.81 10.89 -2.95
N TYR A 5 3.69 10.20 -3.68
CA TYR A 5 3.41 9.66 -5.00
C TYR A 5 2.29 8.61 -4.96
N TYR A 6 2.31 7.72 -3.97
CA TYR A 6 1.25 6.72 -3.81
C TYR A 6 -0.11 7.33 -3.45
N PHE A 7 -0.12 8.37 -2.63
CA PHE A 7 -1.35 9.12 -2.35
C PHE A 7 -1.90 9.87 -3.57
N ALA A 8 -1.05 10.18 -4.57
CA ALA A 8 -1.53 10.77 -5.82
C ALA A 8 -2.53 9.85 -6.56
N PHE A 9 -2.35 8.52 -6.51
CA PHE A 9 -3.32 7.58 -7.07
C PHE A 9 -4.68 7.68 -6.38
N LEU A 10 -4.68 7.82 -5.05
CA LEU A 10 -5.93 8.02 -4.32
C LEU A 10 -6.63 9.33 -4.73
N ILE A 11 -5.87 10.41 -4.94
CA ILE A 11 -6.41 11.68 -5.43
C ILE A 11 -7.04 11.50 -6.82
N VAL A 12 -6.39 10.74 -7.71
CA VAL A 12 -6.94 10.44 -9.04
C VAL A 12 -8.27 9.68 -8.92
N PHE A 13 -8.37 8.67 -8.06
CA PHE A 13 -9.63 7.95 -7.83
C PHE A 13 -10.72 8.85 -7.26
N LEU A 14 -10.38 9.75 -6.34
CA LEU A 14 -11.31 10.76 -5.83
C LEU A 14 -11.81 11.67 -6.93
N LEU A 15 -10.90 12.19 -7.76
CA LEU A 15 -11.27 13.05 -8.89
C LEU A 15 -12.19 12.32 -9.87
N ILE A 16 -11.91 11.07 -10.21
CA ILE A 16 -12.77 10.27 -11.11
C ILE A 16 -14.13 10.05 -10.45
N GLY A 17 -14.19 9.65 -9.19
CA GLY A 17 -15.44 9.39 -8.48
C GLY A 17 -16.33 10.63 -8.42
N TYR A 18 -15.78 11.76 -8.00
CA TYR A 18 -16.52 13.02 -7.93
C TYR A 18 -16.86 13.62 -9.31
N PHE A 19 -16.03 13.38 -10.32
CA PHE A 19 -16.36 13.76 -11.70
C PHE A 19 -17.61 13.03 -12.21
N VAL A 20 -17.66 11.71 -12.00
CA VAL A 20 -18.85 10.91 -12.38
C VAL A 20 -20.10 11.39 -11.65
N GLU A 21 -19.99 11.71 -10.35
CA GLU A 21 -21.11 12.26 -9.57
C GLU A 21 -21.53 13.63 -10.09
N ALA A 22 -20.56 14.52 -10.39
CA ALA A 22 -20.83 15.85 -10.93
C ALA A 22 -21.54 15.82 -12.28
N LEU A 23 -21.20 14.83 -13.14
CA LEU A 23 -21.90 14.62 -14.41
C LEU A 23 -23.37 14.22 -14.18
N ARG A 24 -23.62 13.29 -13.24
CA ARG A 24 -24.97 12.81 -12.91
C ARG A 24 -25.82 13.88 -12.21
N GLY A 25 -25.20 14.63 -11.30
CA GLY A 25 -25.85 15.68 -10.50
C GLY A 25 -25.92 17.06 -11.18
N LYS A 26 -25.45 17.20 -12.43
CA LYS A 26 -25.34 18.49 -13.15
C LYS A 26 -24.57 19.57 -12.37
N ALA A 27 -23.61 19.15 -11.53
CA ALA A 27 -22.78 20.01 -10.68
C ALA A 27 -21.36 20.22 -11.24
N LEU A 28 -21.19 20.10 -12.55
CA LEU A 28 -19.87 20.13 -13.21
C LEU A 28 -19.09 21.43 -12.91
N ARG A 29 -19.78 22.57 -12.82
CA ARG A 29 -19.13 23.85 -12.49
C ARG A 29 -18.48 23.80 -11.09
N SER A 30 -19.16 23.28 -10.10
CA SER A 30 -18.63 23.15 -8.73
C SER A 30 -17.45 22.18 -8.69
N PHE A 31 -17.52 21.07 -9.44
CA PHE A 31 -16.43 20.12 -9.56
C PHE A 31 -15.17 20.78 -10.19
N ILE A 32 -15.34 21.52 -11.29
CA ILE A 32 -14.22 22.22 -11.96
C ILE A 32 -13.55 23.20 -10.99
N ILE A 33 -14.36 24.02 -10.28
CA ILE A 33 -13.82 24.98 -9.30
C ILE A 33 -13.03 24.24 -8.20
N ALA A 34 -13.60 23.18 -7.62
CA ALA A 34 -12.93 22.40 -6.58
C ALA A 34 -11.62 21.77 -7.10
N THR A 35 -11.62 21.24 -8.33
CA THR A 35 -10.43 20.68 -8.97
C THR A 35 -9.37 21.75 -9.18
N CYS A 36 -9.73 22.93 -9.69
CA CYS A 36 -8.80 24.04 -9.87
C CYS A 36 -8.17 24.49 -8.53
N VAL A 37 -8.98 24.59 -7.46
CA VAL A 37 -8.49 24.93 -6.12
C VAL A 37 -7.53 23.87 -5.61
N THR A 38 -7.84 22.58 -5.79
CA THR A 38 -6.97 21.47 -5.39
C THR A 38 -5.65 21.48 -6.16
N LEU A 39 -5.68 21.71 -7.47
CA LEU A 39 -4.47 21.83 -8.28
C LEU A 39 -3.61 23.03 -7.88
N PHE A 40 -4.25 24.17 -7.59
CA PHE A 40 -3.56 25.36 -7.11
C PHE A 40 -2.89 25.13 -5.76
N ALA A 41 -3.60 24.50 -4.82
CA ALA A 41 -3.03 24.11 -3.52
C ALA A 41 -1.86 23.11 -3.69
N GLY A 42 -1.98 22.16 -4.61
CA GLY A 42 -0.91 21.23 -4.99
C GLY A 42 0.31 21.95 -5.55
N ALA A 43 0.12 22.95 -6.42
CA ALA A 43 1.22 23.75 -6.97
C ALA A 43 1.95 24.53 -5.88
N ILE A 44 1.23 25.10 -4.91
CA ILE A 44 1.84 25.77 -3.73
C ILE A 44 2.64 24.77 -2.90
N ALA A 45 2.09 23.59 -2.63
CA ALA A 45 2.77 22.53 -1.86
C ALA A 45 4.07 22.06 -2.55
N ILE A 46 4.05 21.91 -3.88
CA ILE A 46 5.25 21.63 -4.68
C ILE A 46 6.24 22.79 -4.58
N GLY A 47 5.78 24.03 -4.68
CA GLY A 47 6.63 25.21 -4.58
C GLY A 47 7.35 25.31 -3.24
N ILE A 48 6.65 25.09 -2.13
CA ILE A 48 7.22 25.08 -0.77
C ILE A 48 8.28 23.99 -0.62
N ASN A 49 8.07 22.82 -1.23
CA ASN A 49 9.03 21.71 -1.21
C ASN A 49 10.01 21.73 -2.39
N GLY A 50 10.02 22.78 -3.21
CA GLY A 50 10.74 22.84 -4.48
C GLY A 50 12.24 22.60 -4.33
N SER A 51 12.89 23.19 -3.32
CA SER A 51 14.30 22.96 -3.05
C SER A 51 14.60 21.49 -2.74
N ASN A 52 13.82 20.87 -1.87
CA ASN A 52 14.01 19.47 -1.51
C ASN A 52 13.74 18.52 -2.70
N LEU A 53 12.73 18.82 -3.52
CA LEU A 53 12.43 18.07 -4.74
C LEU A 53 13.53 18.22 -5.77
N TYR A 54 14.07 19.44 -5.96
CA TYR A 54 15.15 19.72 -6.89
C TYR A 54 16.42 18.95 -6.49
N HIS A 55 16.85 19.06 -5.25
CA HIS A 55 18.02 18.33 -4.77
C HIS A 55 17.84 16.81 -4.83
N THR A 56 16.65 16.31 -4.52
CA THR A 56 16.34 14.87 -4.64
C THR A 56 16.42 14.42 -6.10
N TYR A 57 15.97 15.25 -7.04
CA TYR A 57 16.04 14.95 -8.47
C TYR A 57 17.51 14.96 -8.97
N GLU A 58 18.28 16.01 -8.63
CA GLU A 58 19.68 16.15 -9.01
C GLU A 58 20.52 14.99 -8.45
N TYR A 59 20.42 14.71 -7.15
CA TYR A 59 21.07 13.56 -6.52
C TYR A 59 20.62 12.22 -7.12
N GLY A 60 19.36 12.12 -7.49
CA GLY A 60 18.80 10.92 -8.10
C GLY A 60 19.46 10.55 -9.41
N GLN A 61 19.98 11.50 -10.16
CA GLN A 61 20.67 11.27 -11.43
C GLN A 61 22.08 10.68 -11.24
N GLU A 62 22.75 11.05 -10.14
CA GLU A 62 24.11 10.61 -9.83
C GLU A 62 24.16 9.34 -8.95
N THR A 63 22.99 8.76 -8.66
CA THR A 63 22.90 7.52 -7.89
C THR A 63 22.48 6.34 -8.78
N ILE A 64 22.44 5.14 -8.22
CA ILE A 64 21.91 3.93 -8.89
C ILE A 64 20.53 4.12 -9.54
N ARG A 65 19.79 5.19 -9.18
CA ARG A 65 18.51 5.56 -9.77
C ARG A 65 18.62 6.29 -11.10
N GLY A 66 19.77 6.86 -11.40
CA GLY A 66 20.08 7.58 -12.64
C GLY A 66 20.57 6.69 -13.79
N GLY A 67 20.95 5.47 -13.47
CA GLY A 67 21.66 4.55 -14.35
C GLY A 67 23.14 4.45 -13.98
N SER A 68 23.83 3.40 -14.39
CA SER A 68 25.26 3.21 -14.15
C SER A 68 26.06 3.85 -15.28
N GLU A 69 26.95 4.78 -14.97
CA GLU A 69 27.97 5.27 -15.92
C GLU A 69 29.08 4.22 -16.15
N LEU A 70 29.21 3.28 -15.22
CA LEU A 70 30.13 2.15 -15.31
C LEU A 70 29.42 0.96 -15.94
N THR A 71 29.03 1.09 -17.20
CA THR A 71 28.58 -0.07 -17.97
C THR A 71 29.86 -0.80 -18.41
N PRO A 72 30.14 -2.04 -17.93
CA PRO A 72 31.19 -2.84 -18.53
C PRO A 72 30.86 -2.99 -20.01
N GLU A 73 31.85 -2.79 -20.90
CA GLU A 73 31.70 -3.03 -22.34
C GLU A 73 31.02 -4.39 -22.52
N ALA A 74 29.83 -4.34 -23.08
CA ALA A 74 28.97 -5.52 -23.20
C ALA A 74 29.66 -6.57 -24.07
N THR A 75 30.07 -7.68 -23.47
CA THR A 75 30.31 -8.90 -24.22
C THR A 75 28.98 -9.29 -24.87
N GLU A 76 29.01 -9.62 -26.17
CA GLU A 76 27.86 -9.75 -27.10
C GLU A 76 26.63 -10.60 -26.65
N GLY A 77 26.66 -11.18 -25.46
CA GLY A 77 25.53 -11.96 -24.90
C GLY A 77 24.61 -11.22 -23.89
N ASN A 78 24.99 -10.05 -23.41
CA ASN A 78 24.27 -9.36 -22.29
C ASN A 78 23.59 -8.02 -22.67
N GLN A 79 23.48 -7.72 -23.96
CA GLN A 79 22.97 -6.42 -24.42
C GLN A 79 21.51 -6.14 -24.00
N GLN A 80 20.69 -7.16 -23.85
CA GLN A 80 19.28 -6.98 -23.45
C GLN A 80 19.13 -6.62 -21.97
N GLN A 81 19.99 -7.16 -21.08
CA GLN A 81 19.97 -6.81 -19.65
C GLN A 81 20.56 -5.43 -19.38
N VAL A 82 21.60 -5.04 -20.15
CA VAL A 82 22.25 -3.73 -20.01
C VAL A 82 21.34 -2.57 -20.47
N GLN A 83 20.53 -2.78 -21.52
CA GLN A 83 19.58 -1.76 -22.00
C GLN A 83 18.36 -1.61 -21.09
N ALA A 84 17.92 -2.68 -20.41
CA ALA A 84 16.83 -2.60 -19.44
C ALA A 84 17.20 -1.75 -18.21
N ASN A 85 18.48 -1.78 -17.80
CA ASN A 85 18.98 -1.05 -16.63
C ASN A 85 19.32 0.44 -16.90
N ALA A 86 19.33 0.86 -18.15
CA ALA A 86 19.73 2.24 -18.52
C ALA A 86 18.72 3.34 -18.10
N LYS A 87 17.52 3.02 -17.64
CA LYS A 87 16.46 4.01 -17.36
C LYS A 87 15.85 3.94 -15.94
N GLY A 88 16.36 3.16 -15.01
CA GLY A 88 15.80 3.04 -13.67
C GLY A 88 16.51 1.99 -12.82
N LEU A 89 15.89 1.65 -11.69
CA LEU A 89 16.35 0.56 -10.83
C LEU A 89 16.03 -0.78 -11.49
N ASP A 90 16.82 -1.80 -11.15
CA ASP A 90 16.55 -3.16 -11.57
C ASP A 90 15.21 -3.68 -10.99
N LYS A 91 14.48 -4.47 -11.78
CA LYS A 91 13.16 -5.00 -11.40
C LYS A 91 13.24 -5.88 -10.15
N GLU A 92 14.28 -6.70 -10.02
CA GLU A 92 14.52 -7.52 -8.82
C GLU A 92 14.73 -6.64 -7.58
N TYR A 93 15.48 -5.55 -7.74
CA TYR A 93 15.71 -4.61 -6.64
C TYR A 93 14.45 -3.82 -6.26
N ILE A 94 13.63 -3.40 -7.23
CA ILE A 94 12.35 -2.72 -7.00
C ILE A 94 11.42 -3.63 -6.19
N THR A 95 11.36 -4.92 -6.56
CA THR A 95 10.41 -5.90 -6.02
C THR A 95 10.98 -6.74 -4.88
N ALA A 96 12.22 -6.51 -4.43
CA ALA A 96 12.86 -7.27 -3.36
C ALA A 96 12.03 -7.30 -2.06
N TRP A 97 11.34 -6.19 -1.74
CA TRP A 97 10.40 -6.12 -0.62
C TRP A 97 8.95 -6.21 -1.12
N SER A 98 8.62 -7.31 -1.74
CA SER A 98 7.24 -7.62 -2.11
C SER A 98 6.50 -8.27 -0.94
N TYR A 99 5.24 -7.91 -0.80
CA TYR A 99 4.36 -8.47 0.22
C TYR A 99 3.82 -9.82 -0.23
N GLY A 100 3.82 -10.81 0.65
CA GLY A 100 3.20 -12.10 0.37
C GLY A 100 1.69 -11.97 0.23
N LYS A 101 1.07 -12.73 -0.69
CA LYS A 101 -0.40 -12.73 -0.79
C LYS A 101 -1.06 -13.13 0.52
N GLY A 102 -0.50 -14.13 1.21
CA GLY A 102 -0.95 -14.54 2.54
C GLY A 102 -0.67 -13.49 3.63
N GLU A 103 0.41 -12.73 3.50
CA GLU A 103 0.74 -11.64 4.43
C GLU A 103 -0.33 -10.54 4.42
N THR A 104 -1.15 -10.42 3.38
CA THR A 104 -2.27 -9.45 3.36
C THR A 104 -3.22 -9.65 4.54
N PHE A 105 -3.33 -10.86 5.07
CA PHE A 105 -4.15 -11.12 6.26
C PHE A 105 -3.56 -10.55 7.55
N THR A 106 -2.29 -10.09 7.56
CA THR A 106 -1.74 -9.35 8.72
C THR A 106 -2.45 -8.02 8.96
N LEU A 107 -3.09 -7.43 7.93
CA LEU A 107 -3.97 -6.28 8.10
C LEU A 107 -5.09 -6.56 9.13
N LEU A 108 -5.52 -7.81 9.25
CA LEU A 108 -6.58 -8.28 10.13
C LEU A 108 -6.03 -9.01 11.37
N ILE A 109 -5.05 -9.90 11.17
CA ILE A 109 -4.48 -10.77 12.21
C ILE A 109 -3.03 -10.35 12.45
N PRO A 110 -2.71 -9.71 13.60
CA PRO A 110 -1.35 -9.28 13.87
C PRO A 110 -0.42 -10.50 13.99
N ASN A 111 0.80 -10.34 13.53
CA ASN A 111 1.86 -11.35 13.63
C ASN A 111 1.55 -12.72 12.97
N LEU A 112 0.63 -12.77 11.99
CA LEU A 112 0.30 -14.02 11.28
C LEU A 112 1.53 -14.66 10.63
N TYR A 113 2.48 -13.86 10.17
CA TYR A 113 3.77 -14.29 9.61
C TYR A 113 4.94 -13.96 10.53
N GLY A 114 4.69 -13.98 11.85
CA GLY A 114 5.64 -13.52 12.84
C GLY A 114 5.61 -12.01 13.03
N GLY A 115 6.57 -11.49 13.78
CA GLY A 115 6.67 -10.07 14.08
C GLY A 115 7.72 -9.36 13.22
N ALA A 116 8.51 -8.50 13.84
CA ALA A 116 9.70 -7.93 13.22
C ALA A 116 10.75 -9.01 12.95
N SER A 117 11.59 -8.78 11.95
CA SER A 117 12.74 -9.63 11.70
C SER A 117 13.72 -9.56 12.87
N GLY A 118 14.18 -10.72 13.32
CA GLY A 118 15.07 -10.90 14.46
C GLY A 118 15.02 -12.34 14.91
N THR A 119 15.79 -12.69 15.91
CA THR A 119 15.79 -14.03 16.48
C THR A 119 14.64 -14.22 17.48
N LEU A 120 14.17 -15.44 17.65
CA LEU A 120 13.11 -15.75 18.62
C LEU A 120 13.52 -15.40 20.05
N SER A 121 14.82 -15.47 20.38
CA SER A 121 15.35 -15.07 21.69
C SER A 121 15.28 -13.55 21.93
N GLU A 122 15.30 -12.74 20.89
CA GLU A 122 15.14 -11.27 20.97
C GLU A 122 13.68 -10.84 20.97
N GLY A 123 12.78 -11.72 20.50
CA GLY A 123 11.34 -11.50 20.51
C GLY A 123 10.71 -11.80 21.87
N SER A 124 9.39 -11.71 21.92
CA SER A 124 8.59 -11.99 23.11
C SER A 124 8.33 -13.51 23.34
N ALA A 125 9.06 -14.38 22.64
CA ALA A 125 8.90 -15.82 22.83
C ALA A 125 9.36 -16.25 24.22
N ASN A 126 8.52 -17.01 24.93
CA ASN A 126 8.86 -17.52 26.26
C ASN A 126 9.79 -18.71 26.13
N MET A 127 11.11 -18.45 26.14
CA MET A 127 12.14 -19.47 25.99
C MET A 127 12.27 -20.37 27.25
N GLU A 128 11.63 -19.99 28.37
CA GLU A 128 11.66 -20.77 29.63
C GLU A 128 10.96 -22.12 29.48
N ASP A 129 9.94 -22.22 28.62
CA ASP A 129 9.20 -23.46 28.36
C ASP A 129 9.93 -24.42 27.40
N VAL A 130 11.06 -23.98 26.82
CA VAL A 130 11.83 -24.76 25.85
C VAL A 130 12.92 -25.56 26.61
N PRO A 131 13.04 -26.88 26.38
CA PRO A 131 14.12 -27.67 26.97
C PRO A 131 15.51 -27.07 26.67
N ALA A 132 16.39 -27.03 27.66
CA ALA A 132 17.68 -26.33 27.58
C ALA A 132 18.54 -26.75 26.37
N GLU A 133 18.45 -28.03 25.95
CA GLU A 133 19.15 -28.56 24.78
C GLU A 133 18.74 -27.93 23.46
N TYR A 134 17.50 -27.39 23.35
CA TYR A 134 16.96 -26.77 22.12
C TYR A 134 16.92 -25.26 22.19
N GLN A 135 17.13 -24.64 23.34
CA GLN A 135 17.01 -23.17 23.50
C GLN A 135 17.93 -22.40 22.55
N GLN A 136 19.15 -22.87 22.36
CA GLN A 136 20.10 -22.19 21.45
C GLN A 136 19.66 -22.28 19.98
N ILE A 137 19.15 -23.45 19.56
CA ILE A 137 18.71 -23.67 18.17
C ILE A 137 17.44 -22.89 17.92
N ILE A 138 16.42 -23.05 18.76
CA ILE A 138 15.12 -22.39 18.61
C ILE A 138 15.27 -20.88 18.78
N GLY A 139 16.05 -20.43 19.77
CA GLY A 139 16.31 -19.02 20.00
C GLY A 139 17.00 -18.31 18.84
N GLY A 140 17.78 -19.03 18.03
CA GLY A 140 18.44 -18.52 16.83
C GLY A 140 17.57 -18.50 15.58
N MET A 141 16.35 -19.08 15.61
CA MET A 141 15.44 -19.06 14.45
C MET A 141 14.87 -17.67 14.21
N ASN A 142 14.63 -17.34 12.94
CA ASN A 142 14.01 -16.06 12.59
C ASN A 142 12.54 -16.03 13.04
N HIS A 143 12.15 -14.90 13.63
CA HIS A 143 10.77 -14.66 14.06
C HIS A 143 9.82 -14.34 12.90
N TYR A 144 10.32 -13.69 11.86
CA TYR A 144 9.56 -13.36 10.64
C TYR A 144 9.79 -14.41 9.55
N TRP A 145 8.75 -14.85 8.90
CA TRP A 145 8.75 -15.88 7.85
C TRP A 145 7.85 -15.53 6.64
N GLY A 146 7.60 -14.24 6.42
CA GLY A 146 6.95 -13.75 5.20
C GLY A 146 7.91 -13.65 4.01
N ASP A 147 7.42 -13.09 2.92
CA ASP A 147 8.13 -13.00 1.64
C ASP A 147 9.20 -11.89 1.60
N GLN A 148 9.17 -10.93 2.53
CA GLN A 148 10.13 -9.84 2.55
C GLN A 148 11.47 -10.30 3.14
N PRO A 149 12.62 -9.78 2.65
CA PRO A 149 13.94 -10.15 3.20
C PRO A 149 14.06 -9.85 4.70
N PHE A 150 13.46 -8.74 5.13
CA PHE A 150 13.31 -8.35 6.53
C PHE A 150 12.21 -7.29 6.66
N THR A 151 11.65 -7.17 7.86
CA THR A 151 10.62 -6.17 8.18
C THR A 151 10.80 -5.66 9.60
N ALA A 152 10.40 -4.41 9.84
CA ALA A 152 10.34 -3.84 11.19
C ALA A 152 9.08 -4.26 11.97
N GLY A 153 8.13 -4.89 11.29
CA GLY A 153 6.88 -5.39 11.85
C GLY A 153 5.79 -5.53 10.80
N PRO A 154 4.70 -6.23 11.13
CA PRO A 154 3.57 -6.42 10.22
C PRO A 154 2.77 -5.14 10.05
N VAL A 155 2.18 -4.97 8.87
CA VAL A 155 1.16 -3.94 8.62
C VAL A 155 -0.16 -4.43 9.22
N TYR A 156 -0.71 -3.69 10.20
CA TYR A 156 -1.91 -4.09 10.93
C TYR A 156 -2.84 -2.91 11.16
N VAL A 157 -4.08 -3.02 10.73
CA VAL A 157 -5.09 -1.95 10.89
C VAL A 157 -6.08 -2.20 12.03
N GLY A 158 -6.11 -3.39 12.58
CA GLY A 158 -7.01 -3.79 13.66
C GLY A 158 -8.26 -4.53 13.16
N ALA A 159 -8.58 -5.66 13.80
CA ALA A 159 -9.71 -6.51 13.42
C ALA A 159 -11.05 -5.76 13.47
N PHE A 160 -11.25 -4.92 14.50
CA PHE A 160 -12.47 -4.13 14.60
C PHE A 160 -12.57 -3.05 13.53
N VAL A 161 -11.46 -2.39 13.20
CA VAL A 161 -11.40 -1.41 12.09
C VAL A 161 -11.67 -2.09 10.76
N PHE A 162 -11.12 -3.30 10.57
CA PHE A 162 -11.35 -4.09 9.37
C PHE A 162 -12.81 -4.54 9.25
N PHE A 163 -13.44 -4.95 10.34
CA PHE A 163 -14.88 -5.21 10.38
C PHE A 163 -15.71 -3.98 9.96
N LEU A 164 -15.41 -2.81 10.53
CA LEU A 164 -16.10 -1.57 10.15
C LEU A 164 -15.83 -1.17 8.69
N PHE A 165 -14.64 -1.41 8.19
CA PHE A 165 -14.31 -1.21 6.77
C PHE A 165 -15.19 -2.08 5.87
N LEU A 166 -15.31 -3.37 6.17
CA LEU A 166 -16.18 -4.29 5.44
C LEU A 166 -17.65 -3.87 5.54
N LEU A 167 -18.12 -3.50 6.73
CA LEU A 167 -19.46 -2.96 6.90
C LEU A 167 -19.67 -1.69 6.06
N GLY A 168 -18.66 -0.81 5.98
CA GLY A 168 -18.68 0.39 5.17
C GLY A 168 -18.85 0.12 3.67
N ILE A 169 -18.38 -1.02 3.17
CA ILE A 169 -18.60 -1.43 1.78
C ILE A 169 -20.09 -1.54 1.48
N PHE A 170 -20.88 -2.01 2.42
CA PHE A 170 -22.31 -2.19 2.25
C PHE A 170 -23.12 -0.91 2.53
N ILE A 171 -22.88 -0.24 3.66
CA ILE A 171 -23.75 0.81 4.15
C ILE A 171 -23.39 2.21 3.67
N VAL A 172 -22.09 2.52 3.44
CA VAL A 172 -21.65 3.85 2.99
C VAL A 172 -22.04 4.06 1.53
N ARG A 173 -22.53 5.25 1.20
CA ARG A 173 -22.94 5.62 -0.16
C ARG A 173 -22.09 6.76 -0.69
N GLY A 174 -22.04 6.92 -2.01
CA GLY A 174 -21.34 8.03 -2.67
C GLY A 174 -20.00 7.66 -3.29
N PRO A 175 -19.38 8.60 -4.01
CA PRO A 175 -18.15 8.38 -4.79
C PRO A 175 -16.94 8.15 -3.90
N LEU A 176 -16.90 8.76 -2.70
CA LEU A 176 -15.81 8.63 -1.74
C LEU A 176 -15.54 7.15 -1.40
N LYS A 177 -16.61 6.37 -1.15
CA LYS A 177 -16.49 4.92 -0.91
C LYS A 177 -15.71 4.22 -2.02
N TRP A 178 -16.11 4.46 -3.26
CA TRP A 178 -15.49 3.78 -4.41
C TRP A 178 -14.03 4.18 -4.61
N ALA A 179 -13.71 5.45 -4.36
CA ALA A 179 -12.33 5.93 -4.43
C ALA A 179 -11.46 5.29 -3.33
N LEU A 180 -11.97 5.19 -2.10
CA LEU A 180 -11.25 4.53 -0.99
C LEU A 180 -11.06 3.03 -1.28
N LEU A 181 -12.08 2.35 -1.78
CA LEU A 181 -11.98 0.93 -2.16
C LEU A 181 -10.99 0.70 -3.30
N ALA A 182 -11.02 1.53 -4.34
CA ALA A 182 -10.08 1.45 -5.45
C ALA A 182 -8.64 1.69 -4.98
N GLY A 183 -8.44 2.69 -4.09
CA GLY A 183 -7.16 2.96 -3.47
C GLY A 183 -6.64 1.79 -2.64
N THR A 184 -7.50 1.19 -1.81
CA THR A 184 -7.17 0.00 -1.02
C THR A 184 -6.78 -1.18 -1.93
N ALA A 185 -7.61 -1.49 -2.92
CA ALA A 185 -7.38 -2.62 -3.83
C ALA A 185 -6.09 -2.45 -4.63
N LEU A 186 -5.84 -1.25 -5.19
CA LEU A 186 -4.62 -0.96 -5.92
C LEU A 186 -3.39 -1.04 -5.01
N SER A 187 -3.48 -0.48 -3.80
CA SER A 187 -2.40 -0.50 -2.82
C SER A 187 -1.98 -1.94 -2.47
N ILE A 188 -2.94 -2.81 -2.15
CA ILE A 188 -2.69 -4.21 -1.85
C ILE A 188 -2.11 -4.94 -3.08
N ALA A 189 -2.70 -4.76 -4.26
CA ALA A 189 -2.27 -5.43 -5.48
C ALA A 189 -0.83 -5.04 -5.88
N LEU A 190 -0.46 -3.77 -5.77
CA LEU A 190 0.91 -3.31 -6.06
C LEU A 190 1.91 -3.72 -4.96
N ALA A 191 1.46 -3.82 -3.70
CA ALA A 191 2.32 -4.31 -2.62
C ALA A 191 2.78 -5.76 -2.83
N TRP A 192 2.00 -6.57 -3.52
CA TRP A 192 2.39 -7.95 -3.87
C TRP A 192 3.60 -8.01 -4.80
N GLY A 193 3.96 -6.95 -5.50
CA GLY A 193 5.19 -6.81 -6.27
C GLY A 193 5.46 -8.01 -7.19
N HIS A 194 6.51 -8.81 -6.90
CA HIS A 194 6.85 -10.00 -7.69
C HIS A 194 5.76 -11.09 -7.63
N ASN A 195 4.92 -11.11 -6.60
CA ASN A 195 3.79 -12.04 -6.50
C ASN A 195 2.64 -11.70 -7.47
N MET A 196 2.68 -10.49 -8.09
CA MET A 196 1.71 -10.02 -9.11
C MET A 196 2.45 -9.24 -10.21
N MET A 197 3.46 -9.88 -10.82
CA MET A 197 4.42 -9.23 -11.68
C MET A 197 3.81 -8.52 -12.89
N TRP A 198 2.75 -9.06 -13.48
CA TRP A 198 2.07 -8.46 -14.64
C TRP A 198 1.56 -7.03 -14.34
N LEU A 199 1.04 -6.77 -13.11
CA LEU A 199 0.61 -5.45 -12.71
C LEU A 199 1.81 -4.57 -12.38
N THR A 200 2.80 -5.12 -11.70
CA THR A 200 4.04 -4.42 -11.34
C THR A 200 4.79 -3.97 -12.59
N ASP A 201 4.92 -4.82 -13.62
CA ASP A 201 5.53 -4.48 -14.90
C ASP A 201 4.80 -3.34 -15.59
N LEU A 202 3.45 -3.37 -15.61
CA LEU A 202 2.65 -2.31 -16.19
C LEU A 202 2.95 -0.96 -15.51
N PHE A 203 3.14 -0.94 -14.18
CA PHE A 203 3.49 0.29 -13.47
C PHE A 203 4.95 0.70 -13.67
N ILE A 204 5.89 -0.25 -13.71
CA ILE A 204 7.31 0.04 -13.99
C ILE A 204 7.47 0.63 -15.38
N ASP A 205 6.76 0.10 -16.39
CA ASP A 205 6.96 0.46 -17.79
C ASP A 205 6.18 1.73 -18.18
N TYR A 206 4.99 1.96 -17.62
CA TYR A 206 4.11 3.06 -18.05
C TYR A 206 3.95 4.19 -17.03
N MET A 207 4.16 3.96 -15.72
CA MET A 207 3.97 5.01 -14.73
C MET A 207 5.25 5.82 -14.54
N PRO A 208 5.18 7.16 -14.74
CA PRO A 208 6.35 8.02 -14.57
C PRO A 208 6.94 7.88 -13.17
N LEU A 209 8.26 7.79 -13.07
CA LEU A 209 9.00 7.72 -11.81
C LEU A 209 8.79 6.46 -10.97
N TYR A 210 7.87 5.57 -11.30
CA TYR A 210 7.63 4.34 -10.52
C TYR A 210 8.88 3.46 -10.46
N ASN A 211 9.63 3.37 -11.56
CA ASN A 211 10.91 2.65 -11.68
C ASN A 211 12.08 3.29 -10.90
N LYS A 212 11.87 4.40 -10.21
CA LYS A 212 12.86 5.05 -9.33
C LYS A 212 12.65 4.72 -7.85
N PHE A 213 11.54 4.09 -7.52
CA PHE A 213 11.20 3.70 -6.15
C PHE A 213 11.58 2.24 -5.91
N ARG A 214 11.89 1.94 -4.67
CA ARG A 214 12.12 0.58 -4.18
C ARG A 214 11.08 0.23 -3.11
N THR A 215 11.03 -1.06 -2.72
CA THR A 215 10.16 -1.48 -1.61
C THR A 215 8.70 -1.24 -1.95
N VAL A 216 8.21 -2.02 -2.93
CA VAL A 216 6.81 -1.90 -3.40
C VAL A 216 5.78 -2.06 -2.29
N SER A 217 6.09 -2.86 -1.23
CA SER A 217 5.21 -3.04 -0.07
C SER A 217 4.89 -1.73 0.67
N SER A 218 5.74 -0.70 0.55
CA SER A 218 5.51 0.60 1.20
C SER A 218 4.26 1.33 0.69
N ILE A 219 3.67 0.92 -0.44
CA ILE A 219 2.39 1.46 -0.93
C ILE A 219 1.22 1.09 0.01
N LEU A 220 1.37 0.09 0.89
CA LEU A 220 0.35 -0.28 1.87
C LEU A 220 -0.04 0.88 2.80
N VAL A 221 0.80 1.92 2.91
CA VAL A 221 0.43 3.18 3.61
C VAL A 221 -0.89 3.76 3.10
N VAL A 222 -1.23 3.54 1.82
CA VAL A 222 -2.53 3.96 1.27
C VAL A 222 -3.65 3.10 1.84
N ALA A 223 -3.47 1.78 1.96
CA ALA A 223 -4.44 0.89 2.58
C ALA A 223 -4.60 1.19 4.08
N GLU A 224 -3.50 1.46 4.79
CA GLU A 224 -3.52 1.88 6.21
C GLU A 224 -4.29 3.19 6.44
N PHE A 225 -4.39 4.04 5.44
CA PHE A 225 -5.21 5.24 5.49
C PHE A 225 -6.65 4.98 5.03
N THR A 226 -6.85 4.29 3.91
CA THR A 226 -8.18 4.14 3.28
C THR A 226 -9.09 3.18 4.04
N ILE A 227 -8.54 2.13 4.66
CA ILE A 227 -9.31 1.18 5.47
C ILE A 227 -9.90 1.87 6.70
N PRO A 228 -9.13 2.55 7.58
CA PRO A 228 -9.71 3.30 8.68
C PRO A 228 -10.62 4.45 8.24
N ALA A 229 -10.31 5.12 7.13
CA ALA A 229 -11.17 6.20 6.62
C ALA A 229 -12.57 5.68 6.28
N LEU A 230 -12.68 4.55 5.57
CA LEU A 230 -13.98 3.94 5.28
C LEU A 230 -14.66 3.39 6.54
N ALA A 231 -13.89 2.85 7.49
CA ALA A 231 -14.38 2.39 8.78
C ALA A 231 -15.02 3.55 9.59
N VAL A 232 -14.39 4.72 9.61
CA VAL A 232 -14.97 5.92 10.25
C VAL A 232 -16.25 6.35 9.55
N LEU A 233 -16.31 6.33 8.21
CA LEU A 233 -17.53 6.64 7.47
C LEU A 233 -18.65 5.65 7.81
N ALA A 234 -18.33 4.36 7.95
CA ALA A 234 -19.30 3.34 8.40
C ALA A 234 -19.83 3.64 9.80
N LEU A 235 -18.95 4.03 10.73
CA LEU A 235 -19.33 4.40 12.08
C LEU A 235 -20.24 5.64 12.11
N VAL A 236 -19.95 6.64 11.27
CA VAL A 236 -20.80 7.83 11.11
C VAL A 236 -22.19 7.46 10.58
N GLU A 237 -22.25 6.58 9.58
CA GLU A 237 -23.52 6.11 9.01
C GLU A 237 -24.32 5.30 10.04
N PHE A 238 -23.63 4.41 10.77
CA PHE A 238 -24.24 3.67 11.88
C PHE A 238 -24.79 4.61 12.97
N ALA A 239 -24.03 5.64 13.35
CA ALA A 239 -24.48 6.59 14.37
C ALA A 239 -25.73 7.41 13.94
N ARG A 240 -25.83 7.71 12.64
CA ARG A 240 -26.98 8.44 12.06
C ARG A 240 -28.22 7.57 11.91
N HIS A 241 -28.04 6.31 11.48
CA HIS A 241 -29.11 5.38 11.11
C HIS A 241 -28.98 4.01 11.77
N PRO A 242 -28.88 3.89 13.11
CA PRO A 242 -28.54 2.63 13.78
C PRO A 242 -29.56 1.52 13.53
N LYS A 243 -30.84 1.87 13.47
CA LYS A 243 -31.91 0.87 13.22
C LYS A 243 -31.86 0.31 11.81
N GLU A 244 -31.59 1.13 10.80
CA GLU A 244 -31.52 0.73 9.42
C GLU A 244 -30.33 -0.20 9.20
N VAL A 245 -29.16 0.17 9.74
CA VAL A 245 -27.94 -0.64 9.62
C VAL A 245 -28.10 -1.99 10.33
N LEU A 246 -28.70 -2.05 11.53
CA LEU A 246 -28.93 -3.31 12.24
C LEU A 246 -30.00 -4.19 11.58
N GLN A 247 -30.92 -3.61 10.82
CA GLN A 247 -31.92 -4.35 10.04
C GLN A 247 -31.32 -4.93 8.76
N ASP A 248 -30.25 -4.36 8.23
CA ASP A 248 -29.50 -4.93 7.11
C ASP A 248 -28.62 -6.10 7.58
N LYS A 249 -29.30 -7.22 7.86
CA LYS A 249 -28.67 -8.45 8.36
C LYS A 249 -27.58 -8.96 7.41
N ILE A 250 -27.75 -8.76 6.10
CA ILE A 250 -26.77 -9.21 5.09
C ILE A 250 -25.47 -8.43 5.28
N ALA A 251 -25.55 -7.10 5.37
CA ALA A 251 -24.38 -6.27 5.58
C ALA A 251 -23.63 -6.65 6.87
N VAL A 252 -24.35 -6.79 7.98
CA VAL A 252 -23.76 -7.10 9.29
C VAL A 252 -23.14 -8.49 9.32
N TYR A 253 -23.90 -9.52 8.93
CA TYR A 253 -23.41 -10.91 8.99
C TYR A 253 -22.31 -11.19 7.96
N ALA A 254 -22.40 -10.63 6.75
CA ALA A 254 -21.33 -10.78 5.76
C ALA A 254 -20.03 -10.12 6.23
N SER A 255 -20.10 -8.92 6.80
CA SER A 255 -18.93 -8.24 7.34
C SER A 255 -18.32 -9.01 8.51
N LEU A 256 -19.16 -9.54 9.41
CA LEU A 256 -18.71 -10.35 10.54
C LEU A 256 -18.06 -11.66 10.06
N ALA A 257 -18.70 -12.36 9.13
CA ALA A 257 -18.18 -13.62 8.59
C ALA A 257 -16.84 -13.41 7.88
N LEU A 258 -16.72 -12.37 7.01
CA LEU A 258 -15.48 -12.08 6.30
C LEU A 258 -14.36 -11.63 7.24
N THR A 259 -14.68 -11.07 8.42
CA THR A 259 -13.68 -10.72 9.43
C THR A 259 -13.22 -11.95 10.22
N LEU A 260 -14.14 -12.86 10.56
CA LEU A 260 -13.85 -14.00 11.45
C LEU A 260 -13.36 -15.26 10.69
N LEU A 261 -13.73 -15.43 9.41
CA LEU A 261 -13.33 -16.60 8.62
C LEU A 261 -11.80 -16.76 8.47
N PRO A 262 -11.00 -15.69 8.35
CA PRO A 262 -9.54 -15.81 8.29
C PRO A 262 -8.87 -16.02 9.66
N CYS A 263 -9.59 -15.79 10.77
CA CYS A 263 -9.09 -15.96 12.14
C CYS A 263 -9.30 -17.37 12.64
#